data_ea76335d51c31ad0b7e897fbf9c5005b
#
_entry.id   ea76335d51c31ad0b7e897fbf9c5005b
#
_cell.length_a   1.000
_cell.length_b   1.000
_cell.length_c   1.000
_cell.angle_alpha   90.00
_cell.angle_beta   90.00
_cell.angle_gamma   90.00
#
_symmetry.space_group_name_H-M   'P 1'
#
loop_
_entity.id
_entity.type
_entity.pdbx_description
1 polymer ?
#
loop_
_entity_poly.entity_id
_entity_poly.type
_entity_poly.pdbx_seq_one_letter_code
_entity_poly.pdbx_strand_id
1 'polypeptide(L)'
;YYVTESLNGCEGPSIPVTLQIYNVPNAPSATSQTACFGTTIPDLTAFGTNVTWYDDALLTSVVSSGTNFATGQTAAGTYTYYATTTDANGCESPSTMVTLEIYSLPSAPIVSSQTACFGTTIPDLIATGNNIVWYSDAALTSQVGTGNNLATGQYAVGVYTYYATTTDGNGCESLSSSATLEIYALPNAPIANNETACVGGIIPDLTSTGSNPTWYSDASLTTVVGSGTNFATGQTAAGVYTYYVTETDANGCESASTTVTLTINSFTTMPTASNVTACFGTTIPDLTAIGIGSSFTWYDDAALTNVVGNNS
;
A
#
# COMPACT_ATOMS: atom_id res chain seq x y z
N TYR A 1 -77.58 -33.74 18.34
CA TYR A 1 -78.39 -34.11 17.20
C TYR A 1 -78.79 -35.58 17.33
N TYR A 2 -79.88 -35.96 16.62
CA TYR A 2 -80.38 -37.33 16.56
C TYR A 2 -80.56 -37.70 15.11
N VAL A 3 -80.19 -38.92 14.73
CA VAL A 3 -80.30 -39.45 13.37
C VAL A 3 -81.14 -40.71 13.44
N THR A 4 -82.10 -40.83 12.53
CA THR A 4 -82.93 -41.99 12.34
C THR A 4 -82.81 -42.55 10.92
N GLU A 5 -83.14 -43.76 10.67
CA GLU A 5 -83.25 -44.35 9.35
C GLU A 5 -84.68 -44.61 9.00
N SER A 6 -85.10 -44.27 7.78
CA SER A 6 -86.45 -44.56 7.28
C SER A 6 -86.46 -45.61 6.20
N LEU A 7 -87.28 -46.66 6.36
CA LEU A 7 -87.46 -47.68 5.36
C LEU A 7 -88.98 -47.84 5.06
N ASN A 8 -89.34 -47.73 3.79
CA ASN A 8 -90.70 -47.82 3.32
C ASN A 8 -91.69 -46.85 4.02
N GLY A 9 -91.26 -45.68 4.43
CA GLY A 9 -92.05 -44.69 5.11
C GLY A 9 -92.16 -44.87 6.62
N CYS A 10 -91.58 -45.87 7.23
CA CYS A 10 -91.47 -46.09 8.65
C CYS A 10 -90.15 -45.62 9.17
N GLU A 11 -90.12 -44.69 10.16
CA GLU A 11 -88.90 -44.18 10.80
C GLU A 11 -88.52 -45.09 11.98
N GLY A 12 -87.20 -45.47 12.00
CA GLY A 12 -86.65 -46.29 13.07
C GLY A 12 -86.31 -45.52 14.33
N PRO A 13 -85.74 -46.19 15.34
CA PRO A 13 -85.30 -45.50 16.57
C PRO A 13 -84.18 -44.54 16.31
N SER A 14 -84.15 -43.43 17.00
CA SER A 14 -83.05 -42.43 16.87
C SER A 14 -81.88 -42.79 17.72
N ILE A 15 -80.63 -42.46 17.18
CA ILE A 15 -79.41 -42.48 17.96
C ILE A 15 -78.86 -41.04 18.12
N PRO A 16 -78.37 -40.66 19.30
CA PRO A 16 -77.77 -39.34 19.52
C PRO A 16 -76.43 -39.27 18.81
N VAL A 17 -76.15 -38.15 18.12
CA VAL A 17 -74.86 -37.79 17.53
C VAL A 17 -74.47 -36.45 18.13
N THR A 18 -73.28 -36.38 18.71
CA THR A 18 -72.78 -35.17 19.33
C THR A 18 -71.80 -34.49 18.37
N LEU A 19 -72.02 -33.22 18.08
CA LEU A 19 -71.10 -32.33 17.46
C LEU A 19 -70.40 -31.52 18.57
N GLN A 20 -69.12 -31.70 18.75
CA GLN A 20 -68.34 -30.90 19.69
C GLN A 20 -67.45 -29.93 18.88
N ILE A 21 -67.56 -28.65 19.22
CA ILE A 21 -66.76 -27.59 18.59
C ILE A 21 -65.72 -27.09 19.62
N TYR A 22 -64.46 -27.19 19.25
CA TYR A 22 -63.38 -26.71 20.09
C TYR A 22 -62.95 -25.31 19.66
N ASN A 23 -62.42 -24.54 20.60
CA ASN A 23 -61.77 -23.23 20.30
C ASN A 23 -60.43 -23.51 19.63
N VAL A 24 -60.08 -22.64 18.67
CA VAL A 24 -58.73 -22.67 18.08
C VAL A 24 -57.72 -22.15 19.09
N PRO A 25 -56.49 -22.70 19.13
CA PRO A 25 -55.42 -22.20 20.01
C PRO A 25 -54.95 -20.83 19.57
N ASN A 26 -54.21 -20.14 20.45
CA ASN A 26 -53.58 -18.86 20.13
C ASN A 26 -52.45 -19.09 19.09
N ALA A 27 -52.25 -18.10 18.21
CA ALA A 27 -51.08 -18.07 17.29
C ALA A 27 -49.74 -18.18 18.06
N PRO A 28 -48.74 -18.86 17.53
CA PRO A 28 -47.44 -18.93 18.17
C PRO A 28 -46.73 -17.56 18.25
N SER A 29 -45.95 -17.34 19.27
CA SER A 29 -44.99 -16.21 19.26
C SER A 29 -43.75 -16.60 18.46
N ALA A 30 -43.33 -15.77 17.52
CA ALA A 30 -42.17 -16.00 16.68
C ALA A 30 -41.43 -14.71 16.39
N THR A 31 -40.13 -14.80 16.10
CA THR A 31 -39.25 -13.66 15.85
C THR A 31 -38.58 -13.75 14.47
N SER A 32 -38.66 -12.65 13.71
CA SER A 32 -37.94 -12.49 12.47
C SER A 32 -36.42 -12.45 12.71
N GLN A 33 -35.64 -12.92 11.75
CA GLN A 33 -34.20 -12.97 11.81
C GLN A 33 -33.57 -12.24 10.65
N THR A 34 -32.32 -11.78 10.86
CA THR A 34 -31.51 -11.14 9.82
C THR A 34 -30.12 -11.78 9.78
N ALA A 35 -29.50 -11.80 8.61
CA ALA A 35 -28.11 -12.25 8.43
C ALA A 35 -27.47 -11.54 7.26
N CYS A 36 -26.14 -11.56 7.16
CA CYS A 36 -25.43 -11.11 5.98
C CYS A 36 -25.17 -12.29 5.03
N PHE A 37 -25.18 -12.05 3.73
CA PHE A 37 -24.80 -13.05 2.73
C PHE A 37 -23.43 -13.66 3.06
N GLY A 38 -23.36 -14.99 2.99
CA GLY A 38 -22.11 -15.72 3.26
C GLY A 38 -21.82 -15.98 4.75
N THR A 39 -22.62 -15.46 5.69
CA THR A 39 -22.52 -15.80 7.11
C THR A 39 -23.40 -16.97 7.48
N THR A 40 -23.31 -17.43 8.74
CA THR A 40 -24.23 -18.45 9.26
C THR A 40 -25.64 -17.87 9.33
N ILE A 41 -26.59 -18.50 8.66
CA ILE A 41 -28.00 -18.13 8.68
C ILE A 41 -28.65 -18.69 9.94
N PRO A 42 -29.29 -17.86 10.79
CA PRO A 42 -29.96 -18.33 11.99
C PRO A 42 -31.27 -19.05 11.66
N ASP A 43 -31.58 -20.06 12.45
CA ASP A 43 -32.89 -20.73 12.37
C ASP A 43 -34.00 -19.75 12.78
N LEU A 44 -35.17 -19.84 12.13
CA LEU A 44 -36.38 -19.23 12.59
C LEU A 44 -36.93 -20.00 13.81
N THR A 45 -37.45 -19.28 14.79
CA THR A 45 -37.97 -19.91 16.01
C THR A 45 -39.41 -19.48 16.25
N ALA A 46 -40.25 -20.42 16.65
CA ALA A 46 -41.63 -20.17 17.10
C ALA A 46 -41.90 -20.95 18.38
N PHE A 47 -42.66 -20.32 19.30
CA PHE A 47 -42.98 -20.91 20.58
C PHE A 47 -44.49 -21.28 20.60
N GLY A 48 -44.76 -22.56 20.79
CA GLY A 48 -46.13 -23.11 20.82
C GLY A 48 -46.06 -24.65 20.84
N THR A 49 -47.26 -25.27 20.92
CA THR A 49 -47.42 -26.73 20.84
C THR A 49 -47.61 -27.17 19.41
N ASN A 50 -46.93 -28.25 18.97
CA ASN A 50 -47.02 -28.80 17.61
C ASN A 50 -46.95 -27.70 16.55
N VAL A 51 -45.84 -26.94 16.54
CA VAL A 51 -45.61 -25.87 15.56
C VAL A 51 -45.45 -26.44 14.17
N THR A 52 -46.16 -25.85 13.19
CA THR A 52 -46.05 -26.13 11.76
C THR A 52 -45.66 -24.87 11.01
N TRP A 53 -44.70 -24.98 10.05
CA TRP A 53 -44.22 -23.88 9.24
C TRP A 53 -44.69 -24.00 7.79
N TYR A 54 -45.07 -22.88 7.19
CA TYR A 54 -45.53 -22.77 5.81
C TYR A 54 -44.77 -21.68 5.07
N ASP A 55 -44.59 -21.81 3.76
CA ASP A 55 -44.01 -20.79 2.89
C ASP A 55 -45.05 -19.93 2.17
N ASP A 56 -46.35 -20.15 2.43
CA ASP A 56 -47.47 -19.39 1.85
C ASP A 56 -48.49 -18.95 2.93
N ALA A 57 -49.12 -17.81 2.68
CA ALA A 57 -50.13 -17.22 3.59
C ALA A 57 -51.46 -18.02 3.66
N LEU A 58 -51.70 -18.89 2.68
CA LEU A 58 -52.89 -19.74 2.64
C LEU A 58 -52.73 -21.02 3.46
N LEU A 59 -51.52 -21.27 3.99
CA LEU A 59 -51.15 -22.40 4.80
C LEU A 59 -51.35 -23.75 4.04
N THR A 60 -51.02 -23.76 2.73
CA THR A 60 -51.19 -24.93 1.87
C THR A 60 -49.87 -25.68 1.67
N SER A 61 -48.75 -25.01 1.84
CA SER A 61 -47.41 -25.60 1.60
C SER A 61 -46.63 -25.70 2.91
N VAL A 62 -46.61 -26.84 3.53
CA VAL A 62 -45.84 -27.12 4.75
C VAL A 62 -44.39 -27.34 4.38
N VAL A 63 -43.48 -26.57 5.04
CA VAL A 63 -42.05 -26.61 4.84
C VAL A 63 -41.29 -27.22 6.02
N SER A 64 -41.84 -27.15 7.23
CA SER A 64 -41.20 -27.72 8.42
C SER A 64 -42.23 -27.94 9.56
N SER A 65 -41.79 -28.65 10.62
CA SER A 65 -42.50 -28.78 11.88
C SER A 65 -41.49 -28.68 13.04
N GLY A 66 -42.01 -28.21 14.22
CA GLY A 66 -41.20 -28.02 15.41
C GLY A 66 -40.87 -26.56 15.66
N THR A 67 -40.30 -26.30 16.83
CA THR A 67 -40.04 -24.91 17.30
C THR A 67 -38.94 -24.19 16.57
N ASN A 68 -38.02 -24.92 15.93
CA ASN A 68 -36.89 -24.38 15.16
C ASN A 68 -37.04 -24.78 13.70
N PHE A 69 -36.79 -23.84 12.80
CA PHE A 69 -36.83 -24.06 11.35
C PHE A 69 -35.60 -23.53 10.68
N ALA A 70 -34.71 -24.45 10.23
CA ALA A 70 -33.59 -24.17 9.35
C ALA A 70 -34.12 -23.96 7.92
N THR A 71 -34.15 -22.72 7.45
CA THR A 71 -34.79 -22.38 6.16
C THR A 71 -34.04 -22.89 4.94
N GLY A 72 -32.73 -23.15 5.07
CA GLY A 72 -31.85 -23.53 3.96
C GLY A 72 -31.57 -22.42 2.95
N GLN A 73 -32.02 -21.19 3.23
CA GLN A 73 -31.78 -20.05 2.34
C GLN A 73 -30.31 -19.59 2.46
N THR A 74 -29.70 -19.24 1.32
CA THR A 74 -28.30 -18.77 1.26
C THR A 74 -28.15 -17.51 0.41
N ALA A 75 -29.10 -17.16 -0.42
CA ALA A 75 -29.06 -15.99 -1.28
C ALA A 75 -29.60 -14.75 -0.56
N ALA A 76 -29.07 -13.57 -0.91
CA ALA A 76 -29.61 -12.31 -0.40
C ALA A 76 -31.05 -12.10 -0.86
N GLY A 77 -31.91 -11.67 0.08
CA GLY A 77 -33.33 -11.46 -0.16
C GLY A 77 -34.15 -11.56 1.11
N THR A 78 -35.45 -11.24 1.01
CA THR A 78 -36.41 -11.38 2.10
C THR A 78 -37.30 -12.60 1.86
N TYR A 79 -37.30 -13.51 2.81
CA TYR A 79 -38.05 -14.76 2.79
C TYR A 79 -39.12 -14.69 3.88
N THR A 80 -40.37 -14.96 3.52
CA THR A 80 -41.51 -14.90 4.43
C THR A 80 -42.05 -16.29 4.68
N TYR A 81 -42.31 -16.61 5.96
CA TYR A 81 -42.85 -17.87 6.41
C TYR A 81 -44.00 -17.61 7.41
N TYR A 82 -44.80 -18.61 7.61
CA TYR A 82 -45.95 -18.54 8.50
C TYR A 82 -45.91 -19.73 9.47
N ALA A 83 -46.02 -19.44 10.76
CA ALA A 83 -46.02 -20.48 11.79
C ALA A 83 -47.38 -20.59 12.43
N THR A 84 -47.89 -21.79 12.63
CA THR A 84 -49.10 -22.11 13.36
C THR A 84 -48.84 -23.04 14.54
N THR A 85 -49.79 -23.19 15.44
CA THR A 85 -49.79 -24.24 16.49
C THR A 85 -51.00 -25.08 16.36
N THR A 86 -50.89 -26.38 16.70
CA THR A 86 -52.04 -27.30 16.70
C THR A 86 -52.24 -27.88 18.11
N ASP A 87 -53.47 -27.84 18.63
CA ASP A 87 -53.82 -28.36 19.94
C ASP A 87 -54.02 -29.87 19.93
N ALA A 88 -54.31 -30.44 21.11
CA ALA A 88 -54.57 -31.89 21.25
C ALA A 88 -55.85 -32.37 20.54
N ASN A 89 -56.74 -31.48 20.17
CA ASN A 89 -57.99 -31.81 19.45
C ASN A 89 -57.83 -31.71 17.93
N GLY A 90 -56.62 -31.29 17.45
CA GLY A 90 -56.35 -31.09 16.04
C GLY A 90 -56.80 -29.74 15.50
N CYS A 91 -57.14 -28.77 16.35
CA CYS A 91 -57.49 -27.41 15.93
C CYS A 91 -56.23 -26.59 15.69
N GLU A 92 -56.08 -26.01 14.49
CA GLU A 92 -54.97 -25.19 14.10
C GLU A 92 -55.24 -23.71 14.38
N SER A 93 -54.21 -22.98 14.89
CA SER A 93 -54.31 -21.55 15.24
C SER A 93 -54.24 -20.67 13.99
N PRO A 94 -54.57 -19.36 14.12
CA PRO A 94 -54.12 -18.36 13.18
C PRO A 94 -52.59 -18.38 13.07
N SER A 95 -52.03 -17.98 11.89
CA SER A 95 -50.62 -17.96 11.69
C SER A 95 -49.94 -16.71 12.23
N THR A 96 -48.68 -16.81 12.61
CA THR A 96 -47.75 -15.70 12.83
C THR A 96 -46.81 -15.61 11.64
N MET A 97 -46.76 -14.45 10.99
CA MET A 97 -45.83 -14.15 9.90
C MET A 97 -44.42 -13.90 10.47
N VAL A 98 -43.42 -14.53 9.87
CA VAL A 98 -41.99 -14.44 10.27
C VAL A 98 -41.15 -14.23 9.02
N THR A 99 -40.19 -13.31 9.09
CA THR A 99 -39.29 -13.03 7.98
C THR A 99 -37.87 -13.40 8.33
N LEU A 100 -37.16 -13.97 7.34
CA LEU A 100 -35.71 -14.05 7.30
C LEU A 100 -35.24 -13.05 6.24
N GLU A 101 -34.39 -12.08 6.63
CA GLU A 101 -33.80 -11.14 5.69
C GLU A 101 -32.30 -11.40 5.61
N ILE A 102 -31.82 -11.77 4.42
CA ILE A 102 -30.39 -11.95 4.14
C ILE A 102 -29.94 -10.74 3.34
N TYR A 103 -29.13 -9.88 3.98
CA TYR A 103 -28.62 -8.67 3.35
C TYR A 103 -27.49 -9.02 2.37
N SER A 104 -27.46 -8.34 1.23
CA SER A 104 -26.31 -8.37 0.33
C SER A 104 -25.12 -7.68 0.99
N LEU A 105 -23.89 -8.13 0.66
CA LEU A 105 -22.70 -7.42 1.10
C LEU A 105 -22.58 -6.07 0.38
N PRO A 106 -22.07 -5.04 1.05
CA PRO A 106 -21.72 -3.78 0.39
C PRO A 106 -20.56 -4.00 -0.60
N SER A 107 -20.37 -3.04 -1.50
CA SER A 107 -19.23 -3.05 -2.42
C SER A 107 -17.92 -2.94 -1.67
N ALA A 108 -16.90 -3.67 -2.10
CA ALA A 108 -15.54 -3.55 -1.57
C ALA A 108 -15.01 -2.11 -1.76
N PRO A 109 -14.18 -1.60 -0.84
CA PRO A 109 -13.62 -0.25 -0.96
C PRO A 109 -12.67 -0.14 -2.15
N ILE A 110 -12.54 1.07 -2.70
CA ILE A 110 -11.49 1.39 -3.66
C ILE A 110 -10.27 1.81 -2.87
N VAL A 111 -9.11 1.18 -3.13
CA VAL A 111 -7.86 1.44 -2.41
C VAL A 111 -6.77 1.90 -3.36
N SER A 112 -5.79 2.67 -2.83
CA SER A 112 -4.62 3.13 -3.58
C SER A 112 -3.34 2.65 -2.91
N SER A 113 -2.50 1.94 -3.68
CA SER A 113 -1.14 1.58 -3.26
C SER A 113 -0.23 2.79 -3.28
N GLN A 114 0.82 2.78 -2.45
CA GLN A 114 1.76 3.87 -2.28
C GLN A 114 3.19 3.36 -2.37
N THR A 115 4.10 4.27 -2.73
CA THR A 115 5.54 4.02 -2.76
C THR A 115 6.28 5.13 -2.04
N ALA A 116 7.45 4.82 -1.48
CA ALA A 116 8.33 5.79 -0.84
C ALA A 116 9.79 5.33 -0.94
N CYS A 117 10.74 6.24 -0.81
CA CYS A 117 12.14 5.91 -0.64
C CYS A 117 12.48 5.76 0.86
N PHE A 118 13.40 4.86 1.19
CA PHE A 118 13.88 4.73 2.56
C PHE A 118 14.38 6.09 3.12
N GLY A 119 13.94 6.42 4.32
CA GLY A 119 14.32 7.68 4.99
C GLY A 119 13.49 8.91 4.59
N THR A 120 12.55 8.78 3.66
CA THR A 120 11.61 9.87 3.33
C THR A 120 10.30 9.75 4.14
N THR A 121 9.42 10.73 3.99
CA THR A 121 8.07 10.66 4.58
C THR A 121 7.28 9.55 3.91
N ILE A 122 6.77 8.62 4.71
CA ILE A 122 5.94 7.51 4.24
C ILE A 122 4.50 8.00 4.08
N PRO A 123 3.89 7.88 2.89
CA PRO A 123 2.51 8.25 2.67
C PRO A 123 1.53 7.24 3.29
N ASP A 124 0.37 7.73 3.72
CA ASP A 124 -0.73 6.87 4.15
C ASP A 124 -1.32 6.09 2.98
N LEU A 125 -1.74 4.84 3.21
CA LEU A 125 -2.62 4.13 2.29
C LEU A 125 -4.02 4.75 2.35
N ILE A 126 -4.69 4.83 1.20
CA ILE A 126 -5.99 5.47 1.07
C ILE A 126 -7.03 4.45 0.63
N ALA A 127 -8.19 4.47 1.29
CA ALA A 127 -9.39 3.74 0.89
C ALA A 127 -10.59 4.69 0.78
N THR A 128 -11.48 4.40 -0.17
CA THR A 128 -12.74 5.14 -0.33
C THR A 128 -13.91 4.19 -0.12
N GLY A 129 -14.77 4.53 0.84
CA GLY A 129 -15.94 3.74 1.22
C GLY A 129 -16.50 4.21 2.56
N ASN A 130 -17.52 3.52 3.05
CA ASN A 130 -18.15 3.80 4.35
C ASN A 130 -17.59 2.85 5.41
N ASN A 131 -17.35 3.38 6.64
CA ASN A 131 -16.92 2.58 7.79
C ASN A 131 -15.75 1.65 7.42
N ILE A 132 -14.67 2.22 6.87
CA ILE A 132 -13.49 1.47 6.46
C ILE A 132 -12.80 0.86 7.67
N VAL A 133 -12.45 -0.43 7.54
CA VAL A 133 -11.59 -1.17 8.49
C VAL A 133 -10.42 -1.72 7.73
N TRP A 134 -9.19 -1.57 8.29
CA TRP A 134 -7.95 -2.05 7.71
C TRP A 134 -7.37 -3.22 8.49
N TYR A 135 -6.84 -4.19 7.77
CA TYR A 135 -6.23 -5.42 8.30
C TYR A 135 -4.83 -5.64 7.73
N SER A 136 -3.96 -6.27 8.51
CA SER A 136 -2.61 -6.65 8.07
C SER A 136 -2.55 -8.04 7.42
N ASP A 137 -3.64 -8.80 7.40
CA ASP A 137 -3.71 -10.16 6.87
C ASP A 137 -4.97 -10.37 6.00
N ALA A 138 -4.85 -11.27 5.01
CA ALA A 138 -5.93 -11.60 4.07
C ALA A 138 -7.11 -12.34 4.73
N ALA A 139 -6.91 -12.92 5.92
CA ALA A 139 -7.98 -13.59 6.68
C ALA A 139 -8.82 -12.59 7.50
N LEU A 140 -8.46 -11.30 7.48
CA LEU A 140 -9.16 -10.21 8.19
C LEU A 140 -9.24 -10.44 9.70
N THR A 141 -8.18 -11.03 10.29
CA THR A 141 -8.13 -11.35 11.71
C THR A 141 -7.38 -10.30 12.54
N SER A 142 -6.45 -9.56 11.92
CA SER A 142 -5.59 -8.59 12.56
C SER A 142 -5.93 -7.17 12.10
N GLN A 143 -6.89 -6.53 12.77
CA GLN A 143 -7.24 -5.14 12.51
C GLN A 143 -6.09 -4.21 12.91
N VAL A 144 -5.73 -3.28 12.01
CA VAL A 144 -4.63 -2.31 12.20
C VAL A 144 -5.08 -0.85 12.13
N GLY A 145 -6.30 -0.58 11.65
CA GLY A 145 -6.80 0.78 11.59
C GLY A 145 -8.25 0.88 11.14
N THR A 146 -8.80 2.08 11.18
CA THR A 146 -10.14 2.43 10.68
C THR A 146 -10.11 3.79 10.00
N GLY A 147 -11.06 4.01 9.09
CA GLY A 147 -11.18 5.25 8.34
C GLY A 147 -10.44 5.23 7.00
N ASN A 148 -10.55 6.32 6.27
CA ASN A 148 -10.13 6.38 4.87
C ASN A 148 -8.62 6.36 4.68
N ASN A 149 -7.83 6.72 5.68
CA ASN A 149 -6.38 6.78 5.65
C ASN A 149 -5.78 5.81 6.66
N LEU A 150 -4.78 5.05 6.26
CA LEU A 150 -4.00 4.19 7.14
C LEU A 150 -2.55 4.65 7.17
N ALA A 151 -2.12 5.21 8.29
CA ALA A 151 -0.72 5.39 8.62
C ALA A 151 -0.13 4.03 9.01
N THR A 152 0.67 3.43 8.14
CA THR A 152 1.12 2.03 8.32
C THR A 152 2.17 1.88 9.42
N GLY A 153 2.89 2.97 9.78
CA GLY A 153 4.01 2.94 10.72
C GLY A 153 5.24 2.18 10.21
N GLN A 154 5.26 1.80 8.93
CA GLN A 154 6.42 1.14 8.32
C GLN A 154 7.49 2.16 7.96
N TYR A 155 8.76 1.77 8.11
CA TYR A 155 9.92 2.61 7.77
C TYR A 155 11.08 1.79 7.17
N ALA A 156 11.02 0.47 7.21
CA ALA A 156 12.06 -0.41 6.65
C ALA A 156 11.78 -0.68 5.16
N VAL A 157 12.84 -0.92 4.41
CA VAL A 157 12.75 -1.35 3.00
C VAL A 157 11.96 -2.64 2.88
N GLY A 158 10.99 -2.68 1.97
CA GLY A 158 10.15 -3.86 1.75
C GLY A 158 8.79 -3.53 1.15
N VAL A 159 8.02 -4.59 0.90
CA VAL A 159 6.63 -4.50 0.41
C VAL A 159 5.70 -4.98 1.51
N TYR A 160 4.74 -4.14 1.87
CA TYR A 160 3.77 -4.37 2.92
C TYR A 160 2.37 -4.35 2.32
N THR A 161 1.61 -5.43 2.51
CA THR A 161 0.25 -5.54 1.98
C THR A 161 -0.77 -5.39 3.11
N TYR A 162 -1.79 -4.59 2.87
CA TYR A 162 -2.92 -4.35 3.78
C TYR A 162 -4.23 -4.59 3.04
N TYR A 163 -5.26 -4.92 3.80
CA TYR A 163 -6.59 -5.24 3.29
C TYR A 163 -7.60 -4.30 3.92
N ALA A 164 -8.50 -3.76 3.11
CA ALA A 164 -9.55 -2.88 3.58
C ALA A 164 -10.93 -3.44 3.24
N THR A 165 -11.87 -3.27 4.16
CA THR A 165 -13.29 -3.61 3.99
C THR A 165 -14.16 -2.39 4.25
N THR A 166 -15.42 -2.44 3.82
CA THR A 166 -16.47 -1.50 4.19
C THR A 166 -17.54 -2.22 4.98
N THR A 167 -18.19 -1.53 5.90
CA THR A 167 -19.36 -2.06 6.63
C THR A 167 -20.57 -1.18 6.37
N ASP A 168 -21.71 -1.78 6.03
CA ASP A 168 -22.95 -1.06 5.78
C ASP A 168 -23.76 -0.75 7.06
N GLY A 169 -24.96 -0.15 6.90
CA GLY A 169 -25.85 0.18 8.03
C GLY A 169 -26.49 -1.04 8.71
N ASN A 170 -26.44 -2.21 8.10
CA ASN A 170 -26.94 -3.48 8.63
C ASN A 170 -25.85 -4.28 9.37
N GLY A 171 -24.62 -3.78 9.37
CA GLY A 171 -23.47 -4.46 9.96
C GLY A 171 -22.83 -5.49 9.04
N CYS A 172 -23.16 -5.53 7.74
CA CYS A 172 -22.57 -6.45 6.79
C CYS A 172 -21.24 -5.92 6.26
N GLU A 173 -20.20 -6.74 6.34
CA GLU A 173 -18.86 -6.43 5.89
C GLU A 173 -18.65 -6.89 4.43
N SER A 174 -18.03 -6.05 3.60
CA SER A 174 -17.73 -6.33 2.21
C SER A 174 -16.62 -7.37 2.05
N LEU A 175 -16.41 -7.82 0.82
CA LEU A 175 -15.12 -8.42 0.44
C LEU A 175 -14.02 -7.38 0.59
N SER A 176 -12.79 -7.83 0.85
CA SER A 176 -11.64 -6.94 1.00
C SER A 176 -11.05 -6.51 -0.34
N SER A 177 -10.50 -5.29 -0.35
CA SER A 177 -9.57 -4.81 -1.37
C SER A 177 -8.16 -4.72 -0.77
N SER A 178 -7.12 -5.08 -1.51
CA SER A 178 -5.74 -5.02 -1.06
C SER A 178 -5.01 -3.79 -1.60
N ALA A 179 -4.22 -3.14 -0.74
CA ALA A 179 -3.28 -2.07 -1.10
C ALA A 179 -1.88 -2.41 -0.61
N THR A 180 -0.86 -1.97 -1.35
CA THR A 180 0.54 -2.16 -0.99
C THR A 180 1.22 -0.83 -0.70
N LEU A 181 2.07 -0.84 0.32
CA LEU A 181 3.10 0.17 0.54
C LEU A 181 4.45 -0.47 0.17
N GLU A 182 5.16 0.11 -0.79
CA GLU A 182 6.50 -0.33 -1.15
C GLU A 182 7.52 0.74 -0.77
N ILE A 183 8.48 0.37 0.09
CA ILE A 183 9.57 1.25 0.51
C ILE A 183 10.85 0.77 -0.19
N TYR A 184 11.32 1.58 -1.14
CA TYR A 184 12.51 1.29 -1.92
C TYR A 184 13.79 1.55 -1.13
N ALA A 185 14.81 0.73 -1.35
CA ALA A 185 16.16 1.03 -0.89
C ALA A 185 16.74 2.20 -1.68
N LEU A 186 17.61 2.99 -1.04
CA LEU A 186 18.36 4.01 -1.76
C LEU A 186 19.45 3.32 -2.64
N PRO A 187 19.74 3.86 -3.83
CA PRO A 187 20.86 3.38 -4.62
C PRO A 187 22.19 3.65 -3.91
N ASN A 188 23.24 2.96 -4.33
CA ASN A 188 24.59 3.23 -3.83
C ASN A 188 25.04 4.62 -4.26
N ALA A 189 25.79 5.32 -3.38
CA ALA A 189 26.42 6.58 -3.72
C ALA A 189 27.38 6.38 -4.91
N PRO A 190 27.45 7.32 -5.88
CA PRO A 190 28.35 7.23 -7.00
C PRO A 190 29.82 7.29 -6.54
N ILE A 191 30.71 6.61 -7.28
CA ILE A 191 32.16 6.75 -7.08
C ILE A 191 32.63 7.93 -7.92
N ALA A 192 33.37 8.85 -7.31
CA ALA A 192 33.93 10.01 -7.98
C ALA A 192 35.32 10.33 -7.40
N ASN A 193 36.22 10.90 -8.22
CA ASN A 193 37.56 11.18 -7.83
C ASN A 193 37.80 12.70 -7.73
N ASN A 194 38.69 13.09 -6.81
CA ASN A 194 39.19 14.45 -6.72
C ASN A 194 40.13 14.73 -7.90
N GLU A 195 40.11 15.97 -8.38
CA GLU A 195 40.94 16.44 -9.47
C GLU A 195 41.84 17.61 -9.04
N THR A 196 42.98 17.72 -9.70
CA THR A 196 43.94 18.81 -9.49
C THR A 196 44.36 19.41 -10.82
N ALA A 197 44.52 20.75 -10.83
CA ALA A 197 44.99 21.48 -11.99
C ALA A 197 45.89 22.65 -11.55
N CYS A 198 46.50 23.32 -12.53
CA CYS A 198 47.22 24.58 -12.32
C CYS A 198 46.48 25.74 -13.00
N VAL A 199 46.57 26.94 -12.43
CA VAL A 199 46.02 28.14 -13.07
C VAL A 199 46.67 28.33 -14.47
N GLY A 200 45.80 28.55 -15.49
CA GLY A 200 46.24 28.70 -16.89
C GLY A 200 46.45 27.39 -17.63
N GLY A 201 46.39 26.26 -16.95
CA GLY A 201 46.40 24.93 -17.57
C GLY A 201 45.02 24.45 -17.95
N ILE A 202 44.96 23.20 -18.44
CA ILE A 202 43.67 22.52 -18.71
C ILE A 202 43.06 22.11 -17.36
N ILE A 203 41.84 22.57 -17.10
CA ILE A 203 41.04 22.15 -15.92
C ILE A 203 40.23 20.91 -16.32
N PRO A 204 40.46 19.74 -15.67
CA PRO A 204 39.73 18.54 -15.98
C PRO A 204 38.27 18.66 -15.49
N ASP A 205 37.35 18.01 -16.19
CA ASP A 205 36.00 17.77 -15.69
C ASP A 205 36.07 16.82 -14.49
N LEU A 206 35.18 17.05 -13.52
CA LEU A 206 34.93 16.07 -12.48
C LEU A 206 34.11 14.91 -13.07
N THR A 207 34.45 13.69 -12.68
CA THR A 207 33.81 12.49 -13.20
C THR A 207 33.21 11.65 -12.09
N SER A 208 32.07 11.01 -12.37
CA SER A 208 31.42 10.07 -11.45
C SER A 208 30.94 8.82 -12.18
N THR A 209 30.78 7.74 -11.43
CA THR A 209 30.02 6.57 -11.88
C THR A 209 28.54 6.81 -11.66
N GLY A 210 27.69 6.01 -12.34
CA GLY A 210 26.24 6.03 -12.19
C GLY A 210 25.53 6.16 -13.52
N SER A 211 24.21 5.99 -13.48
CA SER A 211 23.34 6.10 -14.67
C SER A 211 22.68 7.46 -14.77
N ASN A 212 22.47 8.10 -13.62
CA ASN A 212 21.78 9.39 -13.53
C ASN A 212 22.36 10.26 -12.40
N PRO A 213 23.67 10.63 -12.46
CA PRO A 213 24.31 11.46 -11.45
C PRO A 213 23.82 12.89 -11.50
N THR A 214 23.64 13.50 -10.29
CA THR A 214 23.32 14.92 -10.11
C THR A 214 24.40 15.57 -9.24
N TRP A 215 24.92 16.74 -9.68
CA TRP A 215 25.98 17.49 -9.02
C TRP A 215 25.44 18.70 -8.29
N TYR A 216 25.90 18.92 -7.06
CA TYR A 216 25.51 20.02 -6.18
C TYR A 216 26.71 20.81 -5.71
N SER A 217 26.51 22.11 -5.47
CA SER A 217 27.54 22.98 -4.91
C SER A 217 27.52 23.07 -3.37
N ASP A 218 26.53 22.46 -2.73
CA ASP A 218 26.35 22.51 -1.27
C ASP A 218 26.03 21.13 -0.68
N ALA A 219 26.44 20.91 0.59
CA ALA A 219 26.25 19.65 1.30
C ALA A 219 24.77 19.35 1.64
N SER A 220 23.89 20.36 1.58
CA SER A 220 22.45 20.21 1.80
C SER A 220 21.72 19.73 0.56
N LEU A 221 22.44 19.56 -0.57
CA LEU A 221 21.91 19.10 -1.87
C LEU A 221 20.74 19.96 -2.36
N THR A 222 20.84 21.29 -2.17
CA THR A 222 19.79 22.23 -2.56
C THR A 222 20.07 22.95 -3.88
N THR A 223 21.36 23.12 -4.23
CA THR A 223 21.78 23.88 -5.41
C THR A 223 22.40 22.93 -6.43
N VAL A 224 21.58 22.51 -7.42
CA VAL A 224 22.06 21.69 -8.55
C VAL A 224 22.94 22.55 -9.46
N VAL A 225 24.12 22.04 -9.82
CA VAL A 225 25.09 22.71 -10.70
C VAL A 225 25.41 21.90 -11.96
N GLY A 226 25.01 20.63 -12.02
CA GLY A 226 25.23 19.80 -13.19
C GLY A 226 24.53 18.45 -13.10
N SER A 227 24.56 17.69 -14.18
CA SER A 227 24.04 16.33 -14.27
C SER A 227 24.88 15.49 -15.23
N GLY A 228 24.83 14.16 -15.07
CA GLY A 228 25.58 13.22 -15.88
C GLY A 228 26.93 12.86 -15.29
N THR A 229 27.61 11.92 -15.92
CA THR A 229 28.88 11.33 -15.44
C THR A 229 30.07 12.27 -15.53
N ASN A 230 30.00 13.34 -16.33
CA ASN A 230 31.04 14.36 -16.49
C ASN A 230 30.46 15.73 -16.12
N PHE A 231 31.18 16.46 -15.29
CA PHE A 231 30.79 17.80 -14.84
C PHE A 231 31.94 18.80 -15.04
N ALA A 232 31.75 19.71 -16.01
CA ALA A 232 32.65 20.85 -16.23
C ALA A 232 32.34 21.93 -15.20
N THR A 233 33.26 22.18 -14.25
CA THR A 233 33.01 23.08 -13.13
C THR A 233 33.05 24.58 -13.52
N GLY A 234 33.69 24.91 -14.66
CA GLY A 234 33.89 26.30 -15.12
C GLY A 234 34.85 27.12 -14.24
N GLN A 235 35.52 26.52 -13.27
CA GLN A 235 36.47 27.18 -12.39
C GLN A 235 37.82 27.44 -13.12
N THR A 236 38.42 28.61 -12.91
CA THR A 236 39.71 28.98 -13.52
C THR A 236 40.67 29.62 -12.51
N ALA A 237 40.17 30.09 -11.39
CA ALA A 237 40.98 30.72 -10.35
C ALA A 237 41.57 29.69 -9.37
N ALA A 238 42.73 30.01 -8.79
CA ALA A 238 43.32 29.19 -7.74
C ALA A 238 42.36 29.07 -6.54
N GLY A 239 42.23 27.83 -6.02
CA GLY A 239 41.32 27.55 -4.89
C GLY A 239 41.02 26.06 -4.77
N VAL A 240 40.27 25.72 -3.71
CA VAL A 240 39.69 24.39 -3.51
C VAL A 240 38.19 24.54 -3.61
N TYR A 241 37.61 23.84 -4.58
CA TYR A 241 36.19 23.85 -4.88
C TYR A 241 35.61 22.50 -4.51
N THR A 242 34.58 22.48 -3.67
CA THR A 242 33.94 21.24 -3.21
C THR A 242 32.57 21.11 -3.86
N TYR A 243 32.29 19.92 -4.36
CA TYR A 243 31.04 19.49 -4.98
C TYR A 243 30.54 18.19 -4.37
N TYR A 244 29.26 17.94 -4.54
CA TYR A 244 28.60 16.75 -4.04
C TYR A 244 27.86 16.08 -5.20
N VAL A 245 28.01 14.79 -5.35
CA VAL A 245 27.34 14.04 -6.43
C VAL A 245 26.51 12.91 -5.84
N THR A 246 25.27 12.78 -6.31
CA THR A 246 24.32 11.72 -5.94
C THR A 246 23.95 10.90 -7.18
N GLU A 247 23.34 9.75 -6.97
CA GLU A 247 22.73 8.91 -7.99
C GLU A 247 21.23 8.82 -7.73
N THR A 248 20.41 8.98 -8.78
CA THR A 248 18.96 8.77 -8.69
C THR A 248 18.58 7.52 -9.49
N ASP A 249 17.89 6.58 -8.84
CA ASP A 249 17.46 5.33 -9.47
C ASP A 249 16.18 5.50 -10.31
N ALA A 250 15.70 4.40 -10.92
CA ALA A 250 14.49 4.37 -11.73
C ALA A 250 13.20 4.61 -10.93
N ASN A 251 13.23 4.42 -9.61
CA ASN A 251 12.11 4.67 -8.70
C ASN A 251 12.07 6.13 -8.21
N GLY A 252 13.07 6.94 -8.60
CA GLY A 252 13.23 8.32 -8.14
C GLY A 252 13.89 8.45 -6.77
N CYS A 253 14.52 7.38 -6.25
CA CYS A 253 15.21 7.42 -4.97
C CYS A 253 16.64 7.92 -5.16
N GLU A 254 17.03 8.92 -4.37
CA GLU A 254 18.33 9.56 -4.40
C GLU A 254 19.27 8.95 -3.34
N SER A 255 20.50 8.67 -3.75
CA SER A 255 21.54 8.10 -2.89
C SER A 255 22.09 9.10 -1.87
N ALA A 256 22.90 8.63 -0.92
CA ALA A 256 23.84 9.50 -0.22
C ALA A 256 24.80 10.14 -1.22
N SER A 257 25.32 11.34 -0.90
CA SER A 257 26.25 12.06 -1.75
C SER A 257 27.68 11.56 -1.56
N THR A 258 28.47 11.60 -2.65
CA THR A 258 29.93 11.54 -2.61
C THR A 258 30.50 12.95 -2.72
N THR A 259 31.40 13.32 -1.80
CA THR A 259 32.11 14.60 -1.82
C THR A 259 33.29 14.54 -2.78
N VAL A 260 33.42 15.54 -3.65
CA VAL A 260 34.46 15.62 -4.67
C VAL A 260 35.10 17.02 -4.63
N THR A 261 36.42 17.11 -4.72
CA THR A 261 37.13 18.38 -4.74
C THR A 261 37.91 18.56 -6.04
N LEU A 262 37.84 19.79 -6.56
CA LEU A 262 38.73 20.32 -7.57
C LEU A 262 39.70 21.29 -6.90
N THR A 263 41.02 21.01 -6.97
CA THR A 263 42.09 21.90 -6.45
C THR A 263 42.81 22.55 -7.61
N ILE A 264 42.74 23.87 -7.73
CA ILE A 264 43.46 24.65 -8.72
C ILE A 264 44.61 25.33 -8.01
N ASN A 265 45.84 24.89 -8.28
CA ASN A 265 47.07 25.46 -7.70
C ASN A 265 47.49 26.71 -8.44
N SER A 266 47.97 27.69 -7.71
CA SER A 266 48.61 28.87 -8.31
C SER A 266 50.09 28.73 -8.37
N PHE A 267 50.72 29.30 -9.38
CA PHE A 267 52.16 29.59 -9.35
C PHE A 267 52.38 30.90 -8.60
N THR A 268 53.21 30.85 -7.59
CA THR A 268 53.48 32.03 -6.74
C THR A 268 54.67 32.82 -7.19
N THR A 269 55.64 32.23 -7.88
CA THR A 269 56.88 32.93 -8.34
C THR A 269 57.43 32.28 -9.60
N MET A 270 58.01 33.06 -10.50
CA MET A 270 58.85 32.57 -11.57
C MET A 270 60.24 32.19 -11.01
N PRO A 271 60.87 31.11 -11.51
CA PRO A 271 62.24 30.82 -11.14
C PRO A 271 63.15 31.95 -11.58
N THR A 272 64.21 32.19 -10.82
CA THR A 272 65.27 33.07 -11.23
C THR A 272 66.44 32.28 -11.79
N ALA A 273 66.98 32.69 -12.91
CA ALA A 273 68.14 32.10 -13.53
C ALA A 273 69.09 33.20 -14.00
N SER A 274 70.40 32.91 -13.98
CA SER A 274 71.44 33.84 -14.43
C SER A 274 72.09 33.35 -15.74
N ASN A 275 72.29 34.32 -16.62
CA ASN A 275 73.06 34.02 -17.81
C ASN A 275 74.50 33.65 -17.43
N VAL A 276 75.02 32.63 -18.08
CA VAL A 276 76.44 32.23 -17.94
C VAL A 276 77.22 32.42 -19.26
N THR A 277 78.51 32.73 -19.15
CA THR A 277 79.39 32.89 -20.31
C THR A 277 80.58 31.98 -20.17
N ALA A 278 80.99 31.38 -21.27
CA ALA A 278 82.20 30.55 -21.33
C ALA A 278 83.05 30.93 -22.54
N CYS A 279 84.42 30.72 -22.46
CA CYS A 279 85.32 30.91 -23.58
C CYS A 279 85.49 29.58 -24.33
N PHE A 280 85.64 29.65 -25.63
CA PHE A 280 85.89 28.48 -26.43
C PHE A 280 87.15 27.72 -25.92
N GLY A 281 87.02 26.39 -25.69
CA GLY A 281 88.07 25.55 -25.18
C GLY A 281 88.19 25.51 -23.63
N THR A 282 87.29 26.13 -22.88
CA THR A 282 87.17 26.00 -21.42
C THR A 282 86.04 25.11 -21.03
N THR A 283 85.95 24.73 -19.75
CA THR A 283 84.78 24.01 -19.19
C THR A 283 83.59 24.91 -19.29
N ILE A 284 82.51 24.41 -19.91
CA ILE A 284 81.21 25.08 -20.02
C ILE A 284 80.45 24.90 -18.67
N PRO A 285 80.09 25.98 -17.96
CA PRO A 285 79.38 25.88 -16.72
C PRO A 285 77.89 25.47 -16.96
N ASP A 286 77.37 24.73 -16.02
CA ASP A 286 75.95 24.37 -16.04
C ASP A 286 75.07 25.61 -15.84
N LEU A 287 73.87 25.62 -16.48
CA LEU A 287 72.82 26.58 -16.21
C LEU A 287 72.16 26.21 -14.87
N THR A 288 71.94 27.19 -14.04
CA THR A 288 71.24 27.00 -12.72
C THR A 288 70.02 27.86 -12.61
N ALA A 289 68.96 27.32 -11.98
CA ALA A 289 67.75 28.04 -11.64
C ALA A 289 67.48 27.94 -10.13
N ILE A 290 66.94 28.99 -9.58
CA ILE A 290 66.51 29.07 -8.16
C ILE A 290 65.05 29.44 -8.10
N GLY A 291 64.26 28.67 -7.30
CA GLY A 291 62.85 28.89 -7.08
C GLY A 291 62.35 28.04 -5.93
N ILE A 292 61.10 28.21 -5.58
CA ILE A 292 60.44 27.46 -4.50
C ILE A 292 59.85 26.11 -4.98
N GLY A 293 59.93 25.84 -6.30
CA GLY A 293 59.49 24.55 -6.88
C GLY A 293 60.45 23.44 -6.49
N SER A 294 59.91 22.20 -6.45
CA SER A 294 60.68 21.00 -6.15
C SER A 294 61.47 20.46 -7.36
N SER A 295 61.18 20.97 -8.57
CA SER A 295 61.85 20.57 -9.81
C SER A 295 61.84 21.69 -10.85
N PHE A 296 62.84 21.74 -11.72
CA PHE A 296 62.93 22.66 -12.85
C PHE A 296 62.98 21.89 -14.16
N THR A 297 62.21 22.37 -15.14
CA THR A 297 62.29 21.85 -16.52
C THR A 297 62.87 22.92 -17.41
N TRP A 298 63.89 22.57 -18.20
CA TRP A 298 64.56 23.47 -19.13
C TRP A 298 64.04 23.19 -20.55
N TYR A 299 63.79 24.34 -21.26
CA TYR A 299 63.30 24.31 -22.63
C TYR A 299 64.24 25.15 -23.51
N ASP A 300 64.42 24.76 -24.77
CA ASP A 300 65.18 25.54 -25.74
C ASP A 300 64.31 26.46 -26.61
N ASP A 301 63.01 26.47 -26.39
CA ASP A 301 62.04 27.33 -27.08
C ASP A 301 61.14 28.10 -26.09
N ALA A 302 60.73 29.30 -26.50
CA ALA A 302 59.81 30.15 -25.69
C ALA A 302 58.37 29.62 -25.60
N ALA A 303 57.99 28.68 -26.45
CA ALA A 303 56.68 28.08 -26.41
C ALA A 303 56.60 26.89 -25.43
N LEU A 304 57.73 26.57 -24.77
CA LEU A 304 57.87 25.49 -23.78
C LEU A 304 57.46 24.11 -24.35
N THR A 305 57.82 23.84 -25.62
CA THR A 305 57.46 22.59 -26.31
C THR A 305 58.57 21.60 -26.35
N ASN A 306 59.82 22.04 -26.34
CA ASN A 306 61.01 21.17 -26.47
C ASN A 306 61.80 21.15 -25.16
N VAL A 307 61.65 20.07 -24.38
CA VAL A 307 62.36 19.87 -23.11
C VAL A 307 63.81 19.43 -23.39
N VAL A 308 64.75 20.17 -22.85
CA VAL A 308 66.22 19.91 -23.00
C VAL A 308 66.85 19.44 -21.68
N GLY A 309 66.20 19.56 -20.55
CA GLY A 309 66.72 19.09 -19.27
C GLY A 309 65.71 19.18 -18.14
N ASN A 310 65.87 18.31 -17.13
CA ASN A 310 65.11 18.30 -15.88
C ASN A 310 66.11 18.17 -14.72
N ASN A 311 65.95 18.98 -13.68
CA ASN A 311 66.67 18.86 -12.44
C ASN A 311 65.82 19.29 -11.26
N SER A 312 66.04 18.69 -10.13
CA SER A 312 65.38 18.98 -8.86
C SER A 312 66.26 19.86 -7.97
#